data_314934a4fdfee46f566697b8993d41ae
#
_entry.id   314934a4fdfee46f566697b8993d41ae
#
_cell.length_a   1.000
_cell.length_b   1.000
_cell.length_c   1.000
_cell.angle_alpha   90.00
_cell.angle_beta   90.00
_cell.angle_gamma   90.00
#
_symmetry.space_group_name_H-M   'P 1'
#
loop_
_entity.id
_entity.type
_entity.pdbx_description
1 polymer ?
#
loop_
_entity_poly.entity_id
_entity_poly.type
_entity_poly.pdbx_seq_one_letter_code
_entity_poly.pdbx_strand_id
1 'polypeptide(L)'
;MLKTAGTASGRVVGARLPLIDGVEKVTGRAKYTADLITPDTLTGRIFRSPYSHGKILKLDISKAAALPGVIAVVTNEDAPVPFGMIPISENEYLLAKDRVRFKGDAVAAVAAINDQVAAEAIGLIELEVEELPAYFDAESARAPDAVDIHEDRPGNLEREVHWDLGDIEGAFEQADVICEDTFRCPEISHGQMEPNASVAEYDPIKEH
;
A
#
# COMPACT_ATOMS: atom_id res chain seq x y z
N MET A 1 9.34 44.15 -0.29
CA MET A 1 10.78 43.86 -0.14
C MET A 1 10.97 43.10 1.17
N LEU A 2 11.04 41.78 1.14
CA LEU A 2 11.38 40.97 2.29
C LEU A 2 12.89 41.08 2.53
N LYS A 3 13.27 41.65 3.67
CA LYS A 3 14.68 41.62 4.09
C LYS A 3 15.11 40.21 4.35
N THR A 4 16.00 39.68 3.52
CA THR A 4 16.72 38.44 3.80
C THR A 4 17.54 38.65 5.07
N ALA A 5 17.18 37.94 6.15
CA ALA A 5 18.01 37.88 7.35
C ALA A 5 19.39 37.31 6.96
N GLY A 6 20.44 38.08 7.23
CA GLY A 6 21.79 37.69 6.89
C GLY A 6 22.16 36.32 7.48
N THR A 7 22.56 35.43 6.60
CA THR A 7 23.09 34.12 6.96
C THR A 7 24.39 34.31 7.76
N ALA A 8 24.35 33.98 9.06
CA ALA A 8 25.56 33.79 9.81
C ALA A 8 26.32 32.62 9.17
N SER A 9 27.51 32.94 8.63
CA SER A 9 28.42 32.03 7.96
C SER A 9 28.63 30.77 8.81
N GLY A 10 28.23 29.61 8.27
CA GLY A 10 28.69 28.30 8.72
C GLY A 10 27.79 27.51 9.69
N ARG A 11 26.63 27.97 10.13
CA ARG A 11 25.70 27.18 10.97
C ARG A 11 24.41 26.88 10.23
N VAL A 12 24.24 25.63 9.78
CA VAL A 12 23.00 25.09 9.21
C VAL A 12 22.10 24.52 10.32
N VAL A 13 22.71 23.80 11.26
CA VAL A 13 21.99 23.21 12.39
C VAL A 13 21.51 24.30 13.35
N GLY A 14 20.18 24.32 13.61
CA GLY A 14 19.53 25.33 14.45
C GLY A 14 19.19 26.65 13.72
N ALA A 15 19.52 26.78 12.44
CA ALA A 15 19.13 27.94 11.64
C ALA A 15 17.66 27.83 11.19
N ARG A 16 16.93 28.95 11.27
CA ARG A 16 15.55 29.03 10.76
C ARG A 16 15.59 29.26 9.25
N LEU A 17 15.60 28.15 8.49
CA LEU A 17 15.58 28.22 7.03
C LEU A 17 14.14 28.25 6.52
N PRO A 18 13.81 29.07 5.50
CA PRO A 18 12.52 29.00 4.83
C PRO A 18 12.40 27.66 4.07
N LEU A 19 11.18 27.14 3.98
CA LEU A 19 10.88 25.97 3.13
C LEU A 19 11.19 26.32 1.67
N ILE A 20 11.87 25.43 0.95
CA ILE A 20 12.29 25.62 -0.44
C ILE A 20 11.05 25.84 -1.33
N ASP A 21 9.99 25.08 -1.10
CA ASP A 21 8.72 25.09 -1.81
C ASP A 21 7.64 25.98 -1.15
N GLY A 22 8.00 26.68 -0.08
CA GLY A 22 7.04 27.46 0.72
C GLY A 22 6.34 28.56 -0.06
N VAL A 23 7.04 29.26 -0.96
CA VAL A 23 6.47 30.33 -1.77
C VAL A 23 5.45 29.79 -2.77
N GLU A 24 5.77 28.67 -3.42
CA GLU A 24 4.86 28.05 -4.40
C GLU A 24 3.59 27.56 -3.72
N LYS A 25 3.71 26.95 -2.55
CA LYS A 25 2.57 26.47 -1.75
C LYS A 25 1.65 27.61 -1.32
N VAL A 26 2.19 28.67 -0.70
CA VAL A 26 1.36 29.77 -0.20
C VAL A 26 0.76 30.66 -1.30
N THR A 27 1.31 30.61 -2.52
CA THR A 27 0.79 31.33 -3.67
C THR A 27 -0.12 30.47 -4.58
N GLY A 28 -0.31 29.18 -4.25
CA GLY A 28 -1.11 28.23 -5.05
C GLY A 28 -0.46 27.85 -6.38
N ARG A 29 0.85 28.04 -6.54
CA ARG A 29 1.59 27.67 -7.76
C ARG A 29 2.22 26.28 -7.68
N ALA A 30 2.28 25.68 -6.49
CA ALA A 30 2.76 24.33 -6.33
C ALA A 30 1.92 23.37 -7.18
N LYS A 31 2.59 22.47 -7.90
CA LYS A 31 1.95 21.43 -8.69
C LYS A 31 1.98 20.12 -7.92
N TYR A 32 0.82 19.47 -7.85
CA TYR A 32 0.64 18.15 -7.27
C TYR A 32 0.34 17.15 -8.37
N THR A 33 0.42 15.87 -8.07
CA THR A 33 0.24 14.78 -9.05
C THR A 33 -1.09 14.92 -9.81
N ALA A 34 -2.17 15.30 -9.11
CA ALA A 34 -3.49 15.51 -9.72
C ALA A 34 -3.55 16.72 -10.71
N ASP A 35 -2.55 17.61 -10.69
CA ASP A 35 -2.45 18.76 -11.60
C ASP A 35 -1.65 18.44 -12.88
N LEU A 36 -1.06 17.22 -12.95
CA LEU A 36 -0.20 16.79 -14.07
C LEU A 36 -0.99 16.07 -15.19
N ILE A 37 -2.31 16.23 -15.22
CA ILE A 37 -3.17 15.63 -16.25
C ILE A 37 -3.11 16.40 -17.57
N THR A 38 -3.18 15.67 -18.67
CA THR A 38 -3.33 16.20 -20.04
C THR A 38 -4.70 15.85 -20.58
N PRO A 39 -5.16 16.46 -21.71
CA PRO A 39 -6.46 16.13 -22.31
C PRO A 39 -6.66 14.67 -22.68
N ASP A 40 -5.55 13.95 -22.96
CA ASP A 40 -5.56 12.54 -23.37
C ASP A 40 -5.29 11.58 -22.19
N THR A 41 -5.18 12.09 -20.96
CA THR A 41 -4.94 11.27 -19.78
C THR A 41 -6.18 10.44 -19.47
N LEU A 42 -6.00 9.12 -19.39
CA LEU A 42 -7.02 8.18 -18.93
C LEU A 42 -7.15 8.24 -17.41
N THR A 43 -8.35 7.93 -16.92
CA THR A 43 -8.58 7.77 -15.48
C THR A 43 -8.49 6.30 -15.10
N GLY A 44 -7.60 6.00 -14.14
CA GLY A 44 -7.47 4.68 -13.54
C GLY A 44 -8.29 4.54 -12.27
N ARG A 45 -9.03 3.43 -12.12
CA ARG A 45 -9.66 3.01 -10.86
C ARG A 45 -9.35 1.57 -10.56
N ILE A 46 -9.23 1.26 -9.26
CA ILE A 46 -8.93 -0.09 -8.79
C ILE A 46 -10.21 -0.71 -8.22
N PHE A 47 -10.56 -1.90 -8.69
CA PHE A 47 -11.57 -2.76 -8.06
C PHE A 47 -10.95 -3.44 -6.86
N ARG A 48 -11.52 -3.20 -5.68
CA ARG A 48 -11.02 -3.69 -4.41
C ARG A 48 -11.95 -4.71 -3.80
N SER A 49 -11.38 -5.76 -3.21
CA SER A 49 -12.12 -6.82 -2.53
C SER A 49 -12.97 -6.26 -1.39
N PRO A 50 -14.27 -6.64 -1.31
CA PRO A 50 -15.09 -6.41 -0.14
C PRO A 50 -14.83 -7.44 0.98
N TYR A 51 -14.14 -8.55 0.66
CA TYR A 51 -13.86 -9.66 1.57
C TYR A 51 -12.54 -9.44 2.30
N SER A 52 -12.47 -9.91 3.55
CA SER A 52 -11.27 -9.78 4.39
C SER A 52 -10.22 -10.85 4.11
N HIS A 53 -10.64 -12.09 3.79
CA HIS A 53 -9.77 -13.19 3.41
C HIS A 53 -10.58 -14.23 2.64
N GLY A 54 -10.02 -14.76 1.54
CA GLY A 54 -10.68 -15.82 0.80
C GLY A 54 -10.00 -16.18 -0.51
N LYS A 55 -10.36 -17.33 -1.05
CA LYS A 55 -9.91 -17.79 -2.37
C LYS A 55 -10.79 -17.20 -3.45
N ILE A 56 -10.20 -16.68 -4.49
CA ILE A 56 -10.91 -16.20 -5.68
C ILE A 56 -11.37 -17.44 -6.47
N LEU A 57 -12.69 -17.64 -6.54
CA LEU A 57 -13.29 -18.71 -7.34
C LEU A 57 -13.54 -18.25 -8.77
N LYS A 58 -13.96 -16.99 -8.94
CA LYS A 58 -14.24 -16.39 -10.24
C LYS A 58 -14.01 -14.88 -10.18
N LEU A 59 -13.38 -14.36 -11.22
CA LEU A 59 -13.31 -12.93 -11.52
C LEU A 59 -13.84 -12.72 -12.94
N ASP A 60 -14.96 -12.02 -13.09
CA ASP A 60 -15.58 -11.74 -14.39
C ASP A 60 -15.51 -10.23 -14.66
N ILE A 61 -14.64 -9.86 -15.59
CA ILE A 61 -14.44 -8.49 -16.05
C ILE A 61 -15.13 -8.18 -17.37
N SER A 62 -15.83 -9.14 -17.97
CA SER A 62 -16.35 -9.05 -19.35
C SER A 62 -17.29 -7.88 -19.57
N LYS A 63 -18.21 -7.63 -18.63
CA LYS A 63 -19.15 -6.50 -18.70
C LYS A 63 -18.43 -5.16 -18.57
N ALA A 64 -17.45 -5.08 -17.69
CA ALA A 64 -16.62 -3.87 -17.50
C ALA A 64 -15.80 -3.56 -18.75
N ALA A 65 -15.16 -4.57 -19.32
CA ALA A 65 -14.36 -4.43 -20.54
C ALA A 65 -15.18 -4.04 -21.78
N ALA A 66 -16.46 -4.45 -21.83
CA ALA A 66 -17.38 -4.12 -22.93
C ALA A 66 -18.03 -2.73 -22.79
N LEU A 67 -17.87 -2.04 -21.65
CA LEU A 67 -18.50 -0.74 -21.44
C LEU A 67 -17.87 0.33 -22.35
N PRO A 68 -18.69 1.07 -23.15
CA PRO A 68 -18.16 2.14 -23.99
C PRO A 68 -17.37 3.19 -23.19
N GLY A 69 -16.15 3.50 -23.64
CA GLY A 69 -15.25 4.43 -22.96
C GLY A 69 -14.27 3.78 -21.99
N VAL A 70 -14.38 2.49 -21.72
CA VAL A 70 -13.32 1.70 -21.09
C VAL A 70 -12.27 1.37 -22.14
N ILE A 71 -11.02 1.63 -21.81
CA ILE A 71 -9.88 1.38 -22.70
C ILE A 71 -9.19 0.07 -22.35
N ALA A 72 -9.07 -0.23 -21.06
CA ALA A 72 -8.50 -1.50 -20.57
C ALA A 72 -9.08 -1.87 -19.21
N VAL A 73 -9.18 -3.18 -18.98
CA VAL A 73 -9.35 -3.77 -17.65
C VAL A 73 -8.23 -4.78 -17.48
N VAL A 74 -7.43 -4.60 -16.44
CA VAL A 74 -6.26 -5.44 -16.15
C VAL A 74 -6.44 -6.21 -14.86
N THR A 75 -5.89 -7.42 -14.84
CA THR A 75 -5.92 -8.35 -13.72
C THR A 75 -4.51 -8.86 -13.41
N ASN A 76 -4.36 -9.78 -12.47
CA ASN A 76 -3.06 -10.41 -12.22
C ASN A 76 -2.49 -11.13 -13.45
N GLU A 77 -3.32 -11.59 -14.39
CA GLU A 77 -2.85 -12.26 -15.61
C GLU A 77 -2.00 -11.33 -16.49
N ASP A 78 -2.29 -10.02 -16.47
CA ASP A 78 -1.57 -9.01 -17.23
C ASP A 78 -0.25 -8.60 -16.55
N ALA A 79 -0.14 -8.72 -15.22
CA ALA A 79 1.03 -8.35 -14.45
C ALA A 79 1.32 -9.38 -13.32
N PRO A 80 1.70 -10.61 -13.68
CA PRO A 80 1.84 -11.72 -12.72
C PRO A 80 3.18 -11.70 -11.94
N VAL A 81 3.78 -10.54 -11.76
CA VAL A 81 5.08 -10.38 -11.11
C VAL A 81 4.88 -10.14 -9.62
N PRO A 82 5.44 -11.00 -8.75
CA PRO A 82 5.45 -10.75 -7.32
C PRO A 82 6.40 -9.60 -6.99
N PHE A 83 6.09 -8.89 -5.93
CA PHE A 83 6.93 -7.83 -5.38
C PHE A 83 6.85 -7.83 -3.85
N GLY A 84 7.64 -6.98 -3.22
CA GLY A 84 7.59 -6.73 -1.78
C GLY A 84 8.26 -5.42 -1.44
N MET A 85 7.79 -4.76 -0.41
CA MET A 85 8.37 -3.49 0.03
C MET A 85 9.74 -3.67 0.71
N ILE A 86 9.99 -4.86 1.25
CA ILE A 86 11.25 -5.22 1.90
C ILE A 86 11.78 -6.53 1.30
N PRO A 87 13.11 -6.68 1.14
CA PRO A 87 13.70 -7.83 0.44
C PRO A 87 13.44 -9.20 1.07
N ILE A 88 12.82 -9.27 2.23
CA ILE A 88 12.48 -10.52 2.92
C ILE A 88 11.02 -10.95 2.71
N SER A 89 10.22 -10.13 2.04
CA SER A 89 8.78 -10.30 1.87
C SER A 89 8.40 -9.93 0.43
N GLU A 90 8.72 -10.82 -0.52
CA GLU A 90 8.41 -10.67 -1.95
C GLU A 90 7.28 -11.62 -2.36
N ASN A 91 6.17 -11.58 -1.63
CA ASN A 91 5.02 -12.46 -1.83
C ASN A 91 3.69 -11.72 -2.06
N GLU A 92 3.80 -10.44 -2.39
CA GLU A 92 2.67 -9.61 -2.78
C GLU A 92 2.53 -9.53 -4.31
N TYR A 93 1.33 -9.25 -4.79
CA TYR A 93 1.05 -8.98 -6.19
C TYR A 93 0.37 -7.62 -6.33
N LEU A 94 0.61 -6.93 -7.45
CA LEU A 94 -0.06 -5.65 -7.74
C LEU A 94 -1.58 -5.79 -7.76
N LEU A 95 -2.07 -6.93 -8.27
CA LEU A 95 -3.48 -7.33 -8.26
C LEU A 95 -3.56 -8.76 -7.74
N ALA A 96 -4.53 -9.06 -6.90
CA ALA A 96 -4.69 -10.35 -6.27
C ALA A 96 -4.77 -11.48 -7.32
N LYS A 97 -3.96 -12.51 -7.12
CA LYS A 97 -3.82 -13.63 -8.06
C LYS A 97 -4.91 -14.69 -7.85
N ASP A 98 -4.89 -15.33 -6.73
CA ASP A 98 -5.71 -16.51 -6.40
C ASP A 98 -6.44 -16.34 -5.07
N ARG A 99 -6.06 -15.35 -4.29
CA ARG A 99 -6.56 -15.11 -2.96
C ARG A 99 -6.58 -13.62 -2.64
N VAL A 100 -7.64 -13.17 -1.99
CA VAL A 100 -7.69 -11.86 -1.32
C VAL A 100 -7.30 -12.05 0.15
N ARG A 101 -6.47 -11.16 0.67
CA ARG A 101 -5.83 -11.30 1.99
C ARG A 101 -6.28 -10.26 3.00
N PHE A 102 -6.86 -9.16 2.53
CA PHE A 102 -7.44 -8.12 3.39
C PHE A 102 -8.59 -7.41 2.67
N LYS A 103 -9.47 -6.79 3.44
CA LYS A 103 -10.55 -5.97 2.89
C LYS A 103 -9.95 -4.73 2.21
N GLY A 104 -10.24 -4.58 0.92
CA GLY A 104 -9.63 -3.51 0.11
C GLY A 104 -8.44 -3.97 -0.74
N ASP A 105 -8.09 -5.27 -0.71
CA ASP A 105 -7.10 -5.86 -1.59
C ASP A 105 -7.41 -5.56 -3.05
N ALA A 106 -6.41 -5.17 -3.84
CA ALA A 106 -6.59 -4.82 -5.24
C ALA A 106 -6.77 -6.08 -6.08
N VAL A 107 -7.87 -6.20 -6.83
CA VAL A 107 -8.20 -7.41 -7.61
C VAL A 107 -8.13 -7.15 -9.11
N ALA A 108 -8.60 -6.00 -9.56
CA ALA A 108 -8.52 -5.57 -10.95
C ALA A 108 -8.35 -4.05 -11.03
N ALA A 109 -7.90 -3.55 -12.16
CA ALA A 109 -7.84 -2.12 -12.41
C ALA A 109 -8.47 -1.80 -13.77
N VAL A 110 -9.17 -0.66 -13.83
CA VAL A 110 -9.84 -0.15 -15.02
C VAL A 110 -9.17 1.14 -15.46
N ALA A 111 -8.89 1.28 -16.75
CA ALA A 111 -8.53 2.54 -17.38
C ALA A 111 -9.65 2.98 -18.33
N ALA A 112 -10.18 4.19 -18.16
CA ALA A 112 -11.29 4.73 -18.93
C ALA A 112 -11.06 6.19 -19.33
N ILE A 113 -11.88 6.68 -20.26
CA ILE A 113 -11.80 8.05 -20.78
C ILE A 113 -12.09 9.14 -19.74
N ASN A 114 -12.76 8.78 -18.63
CA ASN A 114 -13.06 9.68 -17.53
C ASN A 114 -13.42 8.90 -16.26
N ASP A 115 -13.52 9.60 -15.14
CA ASP A 115 -13.79 9.04 -13.84
C ASP A 115 -15.18 8.38 -13.70
N GLN A 116 -16.20 8.94 -14.36
CA GLN A 116 -17.56 8.41 -14.32
C GLN A 116 -17.62 7.02 -14.98
N VAL A 117 -17.04 6.88 -16.17
CA VAL A 117 -16.98 5.59 -16.89
C VAL A 117 -16.15 4.58 -16.10
N ALA A 118 -15.03 5.00 -15.54
CA ALA A 118 -14.19 4.13 -14.70
C ALA A 118 -14.97 3.62 -13.46
N ALA A 119 -15.74 4.49 -12.81
CA ALA A 119 -16.56 4.13 -11.66
C ALA A 119 -17.70 3.17 -12.02
N GLU A 120 -18.37 3.38 -13.16
CA GLU A 120 -19.40 2.48 -13.67
C GLU A 120 -18.80 1.10 -14.00
N ALA A 121 -17.67 1.07 -14.67
CA ALA A 121 -16.98 -0.18 -15.01
C ALA A 121 -16.59 -1.00 -13.77
N ILE A 122 -16.10 -0.36 -12.70
CA ILE A 122 -15.82 -1.01 -11.40
C ILE A 122 -17.07 -1.71 -10.86
N GLY A 123 -18.25 -1.09 -11.00
CA GLY A 123 -19.53 -1.67 -10.54
C GLY A 123 -20.01 -2.87 -11.36
N LEU A 124 -19.43 -3.12 -12.54
CA LEU A 124 -19.77 -4.24 -13.41
C LEU A 124 -18.85 -5.45 -13.24
N ILE A 125 -17.78 -5.34 -12.45
CA ILE A 125 -16.88 -6.45 -12.16
C ILE A 125 -17.53 -7.38 -11.14
N GLU A 126 -17.57 -8.66 -11.46
CA GLU A 126 -18.13 -9.70 -10.59
C GLU A 126 -17.00 -10.53 -9.98
N LEU A 127 -16.99 -10.64 -8.65
CA LEU A 127 -16.01 -11.41 -7.89
C LEU A 127 -16.71 -12.42 -7.00
N GLU A 128 -16.39 -13.71 -7.20
CA GLU A 128 -16.84 -14.79 -6.34
C GLU A 128 -15.67 -15.29 -5.50
N VAL A 129 -15.87 -15.38 -4.17
CA VAL A 129 -14.82 -15.75 -3.20
C VAL A 129 -15.35 -16.84 -2.28
N GLU A 130 -14.54 -17.87 -2.07
CA GLU A 130 -14.69 -18.78 -0.93
C GLU A 130 -14.07 -18.12 0.29
N GLU A 131 -14.90 -17.60 1.19
CA GLU A 131 -14.42 -16.92 2.37
C GLU A 131 -13.62 -17.85 3.30
N LEU A 132 -12.51 -17.36 3.80
CA LEU A 132 -11.63 -18.01 4.75
C LEU A 132 -11.60 -17.22 6.07
N PRO A 133 -11.18 -17.85 7.19
CA PRO A 133 -10.96 -17.14 8.43
C PRO A 133 -10.05 -15.92 8.25
N ALA A 134 -10.46 -14.79 8.82
CA ALA A 134 -9.69 -13.54 8.81
C ALA A 134 -9.23 -13.23 10.24
N TYR A 135 -8.00 -12.73 10.38
CA TYR A 135 -7.39 -12.42 11.66
C TYR A 135 -7.07 -10.94 11.72
N PHE A 136 -7.33 -10.33 12.88
CA PHE A 136 -7.19 -8.88 13.09
C PHE A 136 -6.18 -8.55 14.20
N ASP A 137 -5.50 -9.56 14.72
CA ASP A 137 -4.41 -9.44 15.68
C ASP A 137 -3.40 -10.59 15.51
N ALA A 138 -2.18 -10.37 15.97
CA ALA A 138 -1.08 -11.31 15.81
C ALA A 138 -1.28 -12.60 16.61
N GLU A 139 -1.93 -12.52 17.77
CA GLU A 139 -2.17 -13.68 18.64
C GLU A 139 -3.13 -14.67 17.98
N SER A 140 -4.26 -14.18 17.43
CA SER A 140 -5.21 -15.04 16.72
C SER A 140 -4.66 -15.58 15.42
N ALA A 141 -3.85 -14.79 14.69
CA ALA A 141 -3.20 -15.24 13.46
C ALA A 141 -2.16 -16.35 13.69
N ARG A 142 -1.58 -16.43 14.90
CA ARG A 142 -0.59 -17.42 15.30
C ARG A 142 -1.18 -18.61 16.08
N ALA A 143 -2.51 -18.69 16.23
CA ALA A 143 -3.15 -19.85 16.87
C ALA A 143 -2.82 -21.16 16.12
N PRO A 144 -2.70 -22.29 16.82
CA PRO A 144 -2.31 -23.58 16.21
C PRO A 144 -3.22 -24.07 15.08
N ASP A 145 -4.47 -23.62 15.08
CA ASP A 145 -5.51 -23.94 14.09
C ASP A 145 -5.75 -22.80 13.08
N ALA A 146 -4.93 -21.76 13.13
CA ALA A 146 -5.05 -20.64 12.19
C ALA A 146 -4.70 -21.07 10.76
N VAL A 147 -5.46 -20.54 9.80
CA VAL A 147 -5.21 -20.74 8.37
C VAL A 147 -4.08 -19.80 7.93
N ASP A 148 -3.14 -20.32 7.15
CA ASP A 148 -2.06 -19.50 6.59
C ASP A 148 -2.61 -18.46 5.61
N ILE A 149 -2.32 -17.17 5.84
CA ILE A 149 -2.70 -16.05 4.98
C ILE A 149 -1.83 -16.07 3.72
N HIS A 150 -0.53 -16.33 3.89
CA HIS A 150 0.43 -16.55 2.81
C HIS A 150 0.90 -18.00 2.86
N GLU A 151 0.76 -18.73 1.75
CA GLU A 151 1.08 -20.17 1.67
C GLU A 151 2.56 -20.48 1.91
N ASP A 152 3.43 -19.52 1.64
CA ASP A 152 4.87 -19.59 1.85
C ASP A 152 5.31 -19.15 3.26
N ARG A 153 4.35 -18.84 4.15
CA ARG A 153 4.59 -18.40 5.54
C ARG A 153 3.79 -19.22 6.54
N PRO A 154 4.20 -20.46 6.79
CA PRO A 154 3.51 -21.38 7.72
C PRO A 154 3.34 -20.76 9.11
N GLY A 155 2.14 -20.92 9.68
CA GLY A 155 1.78 -20.36 10.99
C GLY A 155 1.76 -18.83 11.02
N ASN A 156 1.61 -18.19 9.86
CA ASN A 156 1.58 -16.72 9.70
C ASN A 156 2.80 -16.02 10.30
N LEU A 157 3.96 -16.69 10.27
CA LEU A 157 5.22 -16.15 10.77
C LEU A 157 6.07 -15.65 9.60
N GLU A 158 6.19 -14.34 9.48
CA GLU A 158 7.03 -13.73 8.44
C GLU A 158 8.51 -13.91 8.72
N ARG A 159 8.92 -13.66 9.97
CA ARG A 159 10.33 -13.77 10.37
C ARG A 159 10.47 -13.87 11.89
N GLU A 160 11.45 -14.64 12.32
CA GLU A 160 11.92 -14.70 13.69
C GLU A 160 13.38 -14.23 13.75
N VAL A 161 13.71 -13.40 14.73
CA VAL A 161 15.06 -12.88 14.95
C VAL A 161 15.44 -13.12 16.40
N HIS A 162 16.51 -13.86 16.63
CA HIS A 162 17.10 -14.08 17.94
C HIS A 162 18.33 -13.22 18.12
N TRP A 163 18.40 -12.55 19.26
CA TRP A 163 19.54 -11.75 19.65
C TRP A 163 19.93 -12.12 21.08
N ASP A 164 21.07 -12.76 21.22
CA ASP A 164 21.63 -13.11 22.53
C ASP A 164 22.86 -12.27 22.76
N LEU A 165 22.85 -11.45 23.81
CA LEU A 165 23.94 -10.57 24.18
C LEU A 165 24.24 -10.68 25.67
N GLY A 166 25.42 -11.20 26.02
CA GLY A 166 25.84 -11.41 27.39
C GLY A 166 25.19 -12.62 28.07
N ASP A 167 25.24 -12.66 29.39
CA ASP A 167 24.62 -13.69 30.24
C ASP A 167 23.28 -13.18 30.77
N ILE A 168 22.21 -13.46 30.04
CA ILE A 168 20.85 -12.98 30.34
C ILE A 168 20.30 -13.69 31.60
N GLU A 169 20.49 -14.99 31.72
CA GLU A 169 19.99 -15.77 32.84
C GLU A 169 20.66 -15.34 34.14
N GLY A 170 21.99 -15.24 34.13
CA GLY A 170 22.74 -14.72 35.30
C GLY A 170 22.39 -13.26 35.65
N ALA A 171 22.01 -12.44 34.68
CA ALA A 171 21.53 -11.09 34.94
C ALA A 171 20.16 -11.08 35.64
N PHE A 172 19.23 -11.96 35.24
CA PHE A 172 17.94 -12.13 35.92
C PHE A 172 18.11 -12.67 37.36
N GLU A 173 19.01 -13.65 37.56
CA GLU A 173 19.30 -14.19 38.90
C GLU A 173 19.88 -13.15 39.87
N GLN A 174 20.62 -12.17 39.37
CA GLN A 174 21.28 -11.12 40.15
C GLN A 174 20.43 -9.84 40.26
N ALA A 175 19.29 -9.76 39.62
CA ALA A 175 18.45 -8.57 39.61
C ALA A 175 17.73 -8.39 40.94
N ASP A 176 17.83 -7.20 41.55
CA ASP A 176 17.05 -6.86 42.74
C ASP A 176 15.57 -6.72 42.50
N VAL A 177 15.18 -6.34 41.27
CA VAL A 177 13.78 -6.16 40.86
C VAL A 177 13.63 -6.64 39.42
N ILE A 178 12.61 -7.45 39.17
CA ILE A 178 12.20 -7.89 37.83
C ILE A 178 10.81 -7.32 37.55
N CYS A 179 10.66 -6.66 36.40
CA CYS A 179 9.37 -6.16 35.91
C CYS A 179 9.06 -6.89 34.59
N GLU A 180 7.81 -7.37 34.47
CA GLU A 180 7.30 -8.00 33.27
C GLU A 180 5.97 -7.35 32.90
N ASP A 181 5.88 -6.86 31.66
CA ASP A 181 4.68 -6.17 31.17
C ASP A 181 4.43 -6.51 29.69
N THR A 182 3.16 -6.45 29.29
CA THR A 182 2.75 -6.59 27.89
C THR A 182 2.30 -5.23 27.33
N PHE A 183 2.97 -4.78 26.27
CA PHE A 183 2.65 -3.52 25.60
C PHE A 183 1.98 -3.77 24.26
N ARG A 184 0.86 -3.06 23.99
CA ARG A 184 0.13 -3.14 22.72
C ARG A 184 0.09 -1.78 22.04
N CYS A 185 0.54 -1.72 20.80
CA CYS A 185 0.45 -0.54 19.94
C CYS A 185 -0.61 -0.82 18.86
N PRO A 186 -1.66 0.00 18.72
CA PRO A 186 -2.60 -0.13 17.62
C PRO A 186 -1.95 0.28 16.31
N GLU A 187 -2.46 -0.24 15.21
CA GLU A 187 -2.14 0.27 13.88
C GLU A 187 -2.59 1.73 13.76
N ILE A 188 -1.75 2.56 13.18
CA ILE A 188 -2.03 3.97 12.94
C ILE A 188 -1.75 4.34 11.48
N SER A 189 -2.54 5.26 10.93
CA SER A 189 -2.30 5.87 9.63
C SER A 189 -1.75 7.28 9.80
N HIS A 190 -0.83 7.68 8.92
CA HIS A 190 -0.26 9.04 8.94
C HIS A 190 -1.29 10.14 8.68
N GLY A 191 -2.42 9.82 8.02
CA GLY A 191 -3.49 10.78 7.74
C GLY A 191 -3.01 11.94 6.86
N GLN A 192 -2.27 11.65 5.78
CA GLN A 192 -1.83 12.67 4.82
C GLN A 192 -3.02 13.46 4.30
N MET A 193 -2.86 14.78 4.20
CA MET A 193 -3.91 15.66 3.66
C MET A 193 -4.03 15.51 2.14
N GLU A 194 -2.94 15.26 1.43
CA GLU A 194 -2.93 14.99 0.00
C GLU A 194 -3.28 13.51 -0.24
N PRO A 195 -4.33 13.20 -1.02
CA PRO A 195 -4.63 11.83 -1.44
C PRO A 195 -3.49 11.24 -2.27
N ASN A 196 -3.24 9.94 -2.11
CA ASN A 196 -2.29 9.25 -2.97
C ASN A 196 -2.77 9.29 -4.42
N ALA A 197 -1.91 9.74 -5.31
CA ALA A 197 -2.16 9.79 -6.75
C ALA A 197 -0.89 9.40 -7.50
N SER A 198 -1.05 8.82 -8.69
CA SER A 198 0.05 8.53 -9.60
C SER A 198 -0.35 8.86 -11.03
N VAL A 199 0.58 9.39 -11.80
CA VAL A 199 0.47 9.59 -13.25
C VAL A 199 1.59 8.78 -13.90
N ALA A 200 1.23 7.96 -14.88
CA ALA A 200 2.17 7.18 -15.66
C ALA A 200 2.07 7.58 -17.14
N GLU A 201 3.21 7.77 -17.78
CA GLU A 201 3.34 8.02 -19.21
C GLU A 201 4.30 6.99 -19.78
N TYR A 202 3.90 6.36 -20.88
CA TYR A 202 4.75 5.42 -21.60
C TYR A 202 5.41 6.13 -22.79
N ASP A 203 6.75 6.15 -22.82
CA ASP A 203 7.54 6.64 -23.95
C ASP A 203 7.95 5.45 -24.84
N PRO A 204 7.33 5.26 -26.02
CA PRO A 204 7.64 4.11 -26.90
C PRO A 204 9.04 4.16 -27.51
N ILE A 205 9.72 5.31 -27.44
CA ILE A 205 11.10 5.44 -27.96
C ILE A 205 12.12 4.97 -26.93
N LYS A 206 11.82 5.23 -25.64
CA LYS A 206 12.71 4.85 -24.54
C LYS A 206 12.32 3.52 -23.88
N GLU A 207 11.18 2.96 -24.27
CA GLU A 207 10.61 1.72 -23.71
C GLU A 207 10.41 1.78 -22.19
N HIS A 208 10.10 2.99 -21.64
CA HIS A 208 9.76 3.20 -20.22
C HIS A 208 8.85 4.43 -20.02
#